data_90be6e914dda126f48c3ed1bac8e0eeb
#
_entry.id   90be6e914dda126f48c3ed1bac8e0eeb
#
_cell.length_a   1.000
_cell.length_b   1.000
_cell.length_c   1.000
_cell.angle_alpha   90.00
_cell.angle_beta   90.00
_cell.angle_gamma   90.00
#
_symmetry.space_group_name_H-M   'P 1'
#
loop_
_entity.id
_entity.type
_entity.pdbx_description
1 polymer ?
#
loop_
_entity_poly.entity_id
_entity_poly.type
_entity_poly.pdbx_seq_one_letter_code
_entity_poly.pdbx_strand_id
1 'polypeptide(L)'
;EAIPNNWQDQKGLVFGAISSIQNNNQGKPGWVLSGHWFTNIINKTKDSFNQTNPAKFDSWFYMSMLDGSAMHKHTISNFSLSDISSQGNTTSYKGTVTITLKEGPVKEVPIEIKVMNNHVITLSLDATKTNKHFGDTPIYGIIPARADVMKMMSHMSMGNKTMDMHMNMSQK
;
A
#
# COMPACT_ATOMS: atom_id res chain seq x y z
N GLU A 1 -8.53 10.34 -6.21
CA GLU A 1 -9.67 9.69 -5.54
C GLU A 1 -9.57 9.97 -4.05
N ALA A 2 -10.67 10.49 -3.46
CA ALA A 2 -10.73 10.81 -2.06
C ALA A 2 -10.67 9.50 -1.22
N ILE A 3 -10.01 9.56 -0.09
CA ILE A 3 -10.03 8.48 0.91
C ILE A 3 -11.50 8.26 1.30
N PRO A 4 -12.02 7.02 1.24
CA PRO A 4 -13.41 6.75 1.60
C PRO A 4 -13.72 7.20 3.03
N ASN A 5 -14.83 7.90 3.25
CA ASN A 5 -15.22 8.48 4.54
C ASN A 5 -15.54 7.46 5.66
N ASN A 6 -15.48 6.15 5.38
CA ASN A 6 -15.79 5.07 6.33
C ASN A 6 -14.57 4.38 6.96
N TRP A 7 -13.39 5.01 6.90
CA TRP A 7 -12.14 4.46 7.46
C TRP A 7 -12.15 4.30 8.98
N GLN A 8 -12.98 5.08 9.67
CA GLN A 8 -13.04 5.11 11.14
C GLN A 8 -13.64 3.83 11.76
N ASP A 9 -14.42 3.04 10.98
CA ASP A 9 -15.13 1.86 11.48
C ASP A 9 -14.40 0.52 11.23
N GLN A 10 -13.27 0.52 10.50
CA GLN A 10 -12.54 -0.72 10.20
C GLN A 10 -11.48 -1.01 11.28
N LYS A 11 -11.89 -1.68 12.36
CA LYS A 11 -10.97 -2.19 13.39
C LYS A 11 -9.84 -3.02 12.76
N GLY A 12 -8.60 -2.54 12.94
CA GLY A 12 -7.40 -3.26 12.52
C GLY A 12 -6.82 -2.89 11.16
N LEU A 13 -7.37 -1.88 10.49
CA LEU A 13 -6.77 -1.34 9.28
C LEU A 13 -5.51 -0.53 9.60
N VAL A 14 -4.44 -0.81 8.90
CA VAL A 14 -3.15 -0.09 8.97
C VAL A 14 -2.84 0.48 7.60
N PHE A 15 -2.26 1.65 7.53
CA PHE A 15 -1.80 2.26 6.30
C PHE A 15 -0.38 2.81 6.44
N GLY A 16 0.29 2.99 5.31
CA GLY A 16 1.60 3.58 5.27
C GLY A 16 1.99 4.04 3.87
N ALA A 17 3.22 4.49 3.74
CA ALA A 17 3.76 5.01 2.49
C ALA A 17 4.55 3.94 1.72
N ILE A 18 4.43 3.97 0.40
CA ILE A 18 5.42 3.39 -0.53
C ILE A 18 6.53 4.42 -0.69
N SER A 19 7.77 3.99 -0.48
CA SER A 19 8.98 4.78 -0.63
C SER A 19 10.09 3.85 -1.11
N SER A 20 10.30 3.78 -2.41
CA SER A 20 11.17 2.78 -3.03
C SER A 20 11.93 3.35 -4.21
N ILE A 21 13.11 2.81 -4.44
CA ILE A 21 13.89 3.04 -5.65
C ILE A 21 14.08 1.69 -6.33
N GLN A 22 13.80 1.63 -7.63
CA GLN A 22 14.05 0.45 -8.45
C GLN A 22 15.23 0.71 -9.38
N ASN A 23 16.02 -0.35 -9.57
CA ASN A 23 17.16 -0.31 -10.49
C ASN A 23 16.71 -0.46 -11.94
N ASN A 24 17.45 0.17 -12.83
CA ASN A 24 17.36 -0.08 -14.27
C ASN A 24 18.05 -1.41 -14.66
N ASN A 25 18.01 -1.74 -15.94
CA ASN A 25 18.64 -2.97 -16.48
C ASN A 25 20.16 -3.04 -16.31
N GLN A 26 20.80 -1.94 -15.88
CA GLN A 26 22.24 -1.87 -15.59
C GLN A 26 22.55 -2.02 -14.10
N GLY A 27 21.53 -2.30 -13.25
CA GLY A 27 21.69 -2.40 -11.81
C GLY A 27 21.88 -1.06 -11.10
N LYS A 28 21.64 0.07 -11.78
CA LYS A 28 21.72 1.42 -11.20
C LYS A 28 20.32 1.95 -10.86
N PRO A 29 20.18 2.82 -9.84
CA PRO A 29 18.91 3.51 -9.58
C PRO A 29 18.36 4.13 -10.86
N GLY A 30 17.13 3.81 -11.20
CA GLY A 30 16.47 4.26 -12.42
C GLY A 30 15.09 4.85 -12.19
N TRP A 31 14.39 4.39 -11.15
CA TRP A 31 13.01 4.75 -10.89
C TRP A 31 12.77 5.08 -9.43
N VAL A 32 11.95 6.09 -9.19
CA VAL A 32 11.36 6.40 -7.87
C VAL A 32 9.93 5.90 -7.85
N LEU A 33 9.55 5.20 -6.77
CA LEU A 33 8.19 4.78 -6.50
C LEU A 33 7.72 5.46 -5.21
N SER A 34 6.57 6.13 -5.28
CA SER A 34 5.97 6.81 -4.14
C SER A 34 4.45 6.70 -4.15
N GLY A 35 3.86 6.39 -3.02
CA GLY A 35 2.42 6.22 -2.88
C GLY A 35 2.03 5.72 -1.50
N HIS A 36 0.92 4.99 -1.43
CA HIS A 36 0.35 4.51 -0.18
C HIS A 36 -0.09 3.06 -0.30
N TRP A 37 -0.17 2.40 0.84
CA TRP A 37 -0.74 1.08 1.00
C TRP A 37 -1.67 1.04 2.22
N PHE A 38 -2.61 0.09 2.19
CA PHE A 38 -3.61 -0.14 3.24
C PHE A 38 -3.78 -1.63 3.44
N THR A 39 -3.90 -2.07 4.68
CA THR A 39 -4.07 -3.50 4.95
C THR A 39 -4.65 -3.76 6.34
N ASN A 40 -5.27 -4.92 6.50
CA ASN A 40 -5.69 -5.47 7.79
C ASN A 40 -4.89 -6.71 8.20
N ILE A 41 -3.82 -7.06 7.43
CA ILE A 41 -3.11 -8.33 7.65
C ILE A 41 -2.02 -8.23 8.73
N ILE A 42 -1.51 -7.03 9.05
CA ILE A 42 -0.38 -6.86 9.97
C ILE A 42 -0.72 -7.41 11.36
N ASN A 43 0.19 -8.21 11.92
CA ASN A 43 0.03 -8.90 13.21
C ASN A 43 -1.17 -9.86 13.29
N LYS A 44 -1.60 -10.40 12.16
CA LYS A 44 -2.68 -11.37 12.08
C LYS A 44 -2.14 -12.75 11.74
N THR A 45 -2.84 -13.77 12.23
CA THR A 45 -2.66 -15.17 11.85
C THR A 45 -3.68 -15.57 10.79
N LYS A 46 -3.49 -16.74 10.17
CA LYS A 46 -4.41 -17.23 9.14
C LYS A 46 -5.85 -17.39 9.68
N ASP A 47 -5.99 -17.83 10.92
CA ASP A 47 -7.29 -18.02 11.58
C ASP A 47 -8.02 -16.70 11.91
N SER A 48 -7.32 -15.56 11.78
CA SER A 48 -7.92 -14.24 11.95
C SER A 48 -8.81 -13.82 10.78
N PHE A 49 -8.79 -14.57 9.68
CA PHE A 49 -9.53 -14.24 8.46
C PHE A 49 -10.60 -15.27 8.16
N ASN A 50 -11.75 -14.80 7.69
CA ASN A 50 -12.88 -15.60 7.26
C ASN A 50 -13.70 -14.83 6.21
N GLN A 51 -14.86 -15.37 5.81
CA GLN A 51 -15.71 -14.72 4.80
C GLN A 51 -16.22 -13.33 5.22
N THR A 52 -16.45 -13.10 6.52
CA THR A 52 -16.93 -11.81 7.04
C THR A 52 -15.80 -10.83 7.32
N ASN A 53 -14.56 -11.30 7.48
CA ASN A 53 -13.36 -10.50 7.68
C ASN A 53 -12.22 -11.02 6.79
N PRO A 54 -12.29 -10.85 5.47
CA PRO A 54 -11.24 -11.32 4.58
C PRO A 54 -9.93 -10.53 4.76
N ALA A 55 -8.81 -11.18 4.43
CA ALA A 55 -7.53 -10.47 4.31
C ALA A 55 -7.61 -9.44 3.20
N LYS A 56 -7.16 -8.22 3.49
CA LYS A 56 -7.18 -7.10 2.54
C LYS A 56 -5.80 -6.47 2.44
N PHE A 57 -5.39 -6.21 1.23
CA PHE A 57 -4.24 -5.38 0.92
C PHE A 57 -4.53 -4.60 -0.36
N ASP A 58 -4.44 -3.30 -0.28
CA ASP A 58 -4.58 -2.39 -1.42
C ASP A 58 -3.41 -1.41 -1.41
N SER A 59 -2.95 -1.02 -2.59
CA SER A 59 -1.89 -0.02 -2.75
C SER A 59 -2.10 0.75 -4.04
N TRP A 60 -1.67 2.00 -4.04
CA TRP A 60 -1.47 2.78 -5.25
C TRP A 60 -0.19 3.59 -5.14
N PHE A 61 0.55 3.70 -6.22
CA PHE A 61 1.79 4.45 -6.26
C PHE A 61 2.08 4.98 -7.67
N TYR A 62 2.80 6.08 -7.69
CA TYR A 62 3.42 6.58 -8.91
C TYR A 62 4.81 5.99 -9.06
N MET A 63 5.20 5.75 -10.31
CA MET A 63 6.53 5.37 -10.73
C MET A 63 7.03 6.39 -11.74
N SER A 64 8.21 6.98 -11.52
CA SER A 64 8.81 7.97 -12.38
C SER A 64 10.29 7.72 -12.54
N MET A 65 10.85 7.99 -13.72
CA MET A 65 12.29 7.98 -13.89
C MET A 65 12.95 9.08 -13.03
N LEU A 66 14.24 8.91 -12.69
CA LEU A 66 14.96 9.87 -11.84
C LEU A 66 15.07 11.28 -12.44
N ASP A 67 14.95 11.42 -13.75
CA ASP A 67 14.91 12.71 -14.46
C ASP A 67 13.50 13.33 -14.49
N GLY A 68 12.52 12.70 -13.84
CA GLY A 68 11.11 13.13 -13.79
C GLY A 68 10.28 12.72 -15.00
N SER A 69 10.85 12.03 -15.97
CA SER A 69 10.12 11.55 -17.14
C SER A 69 9.36 10.24 -16.87
N ALA A 70 8.52 9.83 -17.83
CA ALA A 70 7.78 8.56 -17.84
C ALA A 70 6.95 8.30 -16.58
N MET A 71 6.44 9.35 -15.92
CA MET A 71 5.60 9.20 -14.72
C MET A 71 4.28 8.52 -15.07
N HIS A 72 3.94 7.47 -14.30
CA HIS A 72 2.69 6.74 -14.43
C HIS A 72 2.27 6.15 -13.09
N LYS A 73 0.99 5.74 -12.98
CA LYS A 73 0.39 5.23 -11.74
C LYS A 73 0.09 3.75 -11.85
N HIS A 74 0.33 3.02 -10.75
CA HIS A 74 -0.08 1.64 -10.55
C HIS A 74 -1.03 1.52 -9.38
N THR A 75 -1.94 0.53 -9.45
CA THR A 75 -2.78 0.11 -8.34
C THR A 75 -2.64 -1.39 -8.13
N ILE A 76 -2.56 -1.81 -6.86
CA ILE A 76 -2.64 -3.19 -6.43
C ILE A 76 -3.95 -3.35 -5.66
N SER A 77 -4.73 -4.37 -6.01
CA SER A 77 -6.05 -4.63 -5.42
C SER A 77 -6.40 -6.12 -5.44
N ASN A 78 -7.56 -6.48 -4.89
CA ASN A 78 -8.08 -7.85 -4.90
C ASN A 78 -7.10 -8.88 -4.31
N PHE A 79 -6.48 -8.53 -3.17
CA PHE A 79 -5.58 -9.47 -2.48
C PHE A 79 -6.34 -10.71 -2.02
N SER A 80 -5.85 -11.87 -2.42
CA SER A 80 -6.32 -13.18 -1.96
C SER A 80 -5.19 -13.89 -1.23
N LEU A 81 -5.30 -13.99 0.09
CA LEU A 81 -4.30 -14.62 0.96
C LEU A 81 -4.29 -16.13 0.77
N SER A 82 -3.12 -16.71 0.57
CA SER A 82 -2.91 -18.17 0.51
C SER A 82 -2.15 -18.71 1.71
N ASP A 83 -1.12 -18.00 2.19
CA ASP A 83 -0.27 -18.48 3.28
C ASP A 83 0.28 -17.34 4.15
N ILE A 84 0.57 -17.67 5.43
CA ILE A 84 1.26 -16.79 6.38
C ILE A 84 2.37 -17.61 7.04
N SER A 85 3.58 -17.08 7.05
CA SER A 85 4.73 -17.66 7.73
C SER A 85 5.52 -16.60 8.48
N SER A 86 6.13 -16.97 9.61
CA SER A 86 6.93 -16.06 10.42
C SER A 86 8.29 -16.67 10.71
N GLN A 87 9.34 -15.86 10.56
CA GLN A 87 10.71 -16.23 10.90
C GLN A 87 11.39 -15.05 11.59
N GLY A 88 11.75 -15.22 12.86
CA GLY A 88 12.27 -14.11 13.67
C GLY A 88 11.29 -12.94 13.72
N ASN A 89 11.76 -11.75 13.38
CA ASN A 89 10.97 -10.52 13.35
C ASN A 89 10.35 -10.21 11.99
N THR A 90 10.28 -11.21 11.10
CA THR A 90 9.70 -11.07 9.76
C THR A 90 8.48 -11.97 9.64
N THR A 91 7.37 -11.41 9.21
CA THR A 91 6.17 -12.16 8.81
C THR A 91 5.96 -12.00 7.31
N SER A 92 5.78 -13.11 6.62
CA SER A 92 5.49 -13.20 5.19
C SER A 92 4.04 -13.58 4.98
N TYR A 93 3.36 -12.82 4.14
CA TYR A 93 1.99 -13.05 3.67
C TYR A 93 2.05 -13.32 2.17
N LYS A 94 1.68 -14.52 1.73
CA LYS A 94 1.66 -14.90 0.32
C LYS A 94 0.23 -14.94 -0.20
N GLY A 95 0.07 -14.60 -1.47
CA GLY A 95 -1.24 -14.60 -2.11
C GLY A 95 -1.16 -14.16 -3.56
N THR A 96 -2.30 -13.74 -4.08
CA THR A 96 -2.42 -13.16 -5.41
C THR A 96 -3.08 -11.79 -5.36
N VAL A 97 -2.80 -10.95 -6.35
CA VAL A 97 -3.38 -9.61 -6.50
C VAL A 97 -3.76 -9.33 -7.95
N THR A 98 -4.50 -8.27 -8.15
CA THR A 98 -4.64 -7.59 -9.44
C THR A 98 -3.75 -6.36 -9.43
N ILE A 99 -2.93 -6.16 -10.46
CA ILE A 99 -2.10 -4.97 -10.62
C ILE A 99 -2.35 -4.32 -11.97
N THR A 100 -2.39 -2.97 -12.01
CA THR A 100 -2.49 -2.23 -13.26
C THR A 100 -1.12 -2.12 -13.93
N LEU A 101 -1.05 -2.48 -15.20
CA LEU A 101 0.10 -2.27 -16.08
C LEU A 101 -0.33 -1.41 -17.28
N LYS A 102 0.61 -1.09 -18.17
CA LYS A 102 0.35 -0.26 -19.36
C LYS A 102 -0.75 -0.85 -20.26
N GLU A 103 -0.74 -2.16 -20.44
CA GLU A 103 -1.69 -2.88 -21.30
C GLU A 103 -3.03 -3.17 -20.60
N GLY A 104 -3.18 -2.73 -19.36
CA GLY A 104 -4.36 -2.95 -18.55
C GLY A 104 -4.09 -3.76 -17.27
N PRO A 105 -5.13 -4.09 -16.50
CA PRO A 105 -4.98 -4.83 -15.25
C PRO A 105 -4.63 -6.31 -15.52
N VAL A 106 -3.60 -6.80 -14.83
CA VAL A 106 -3.22 -8.21 -14.78
C VAL A 106 -3.73 -8.80 -13.46
N LYS A 107 -4.51 -9.89 -13.57
CA LYS A 107 -5.13 -10.58 -12.43
C LYS A 107 -4.28 -11.75 -11.99
N GLU A 108 -4.52 -12.21 -10.75
CA GLU A 108 -3.90 -13.41 -10.17
C GLU A 108 -2.37 -13.37 -10.24
N VAL A 109 -1.79 -12.18 -10.04
CA VAL A 109 -0.35 -12.01 -9.95
C VAL A 109 0.10 -12.48 -8.58
N PRO A 110 0.99 -13.49 -8.48
CA PRO A 110 1.56 -13.90 -7.20
C PRO A 110 2.29 -12.73 -6.54
N ILE A 111 2.06 -12.57 -5.25
CA ILE A 111 2.70 -11.56 -4.42
C ILE A 111 3.17 -12.16 -3.10
N GLU A 112 4.33 -11.73 -2.64
CA GLU A 112 4.77 -11.92 -1.26
C GLU A 112 4.90 -10.55 -0.60
N ILE A 113 4.16 -10.37 0.50
CA ILE A 113 4.20 -9.17 1.34
C ILE A 113 4.96 -9.53 2.61
N LYS A 114 6.12 -8.90 2.86
CA LYS A 114 6.87 -9.10 4.11
C LYS A 114 6.76 -7.89 5.00
N VAL A 115 6.54 -8.15 6.29
CA VAL A 115 6.58 -7.15 7.36
C VAL A 115 7.78 -7.45 8.24
N MET A 116 8.70 -6.50 8.34
CA MET A 116 9.95 -6.64 9.09
C MET A 116 9.96 -5.67 10.28
N ASN A 117 10.17 -6.21 11.49
CA ASN A 117 10.19 -5.46 12.76
C ASN A 117 8.98 -4.53 12.96
N ASN A 118 7.86 -4.74 12.29
CA ASN A 118 6.70 -3.85 12.28
C ASN A 118 6.99 -2.40 11.81
N HIS A 119 8.09 -2.18 11.09
CA HIS A 119 8.48 -0.84 10.59
C HIS A 119 8.60 -0.77 9.07
N VAL A 120 8.93 -1.89 8.43
CA VAL A 120 9.12 -1.94 6.98
C VAL A 120 8.18 -2.98 6.37
N ILE A 121 7.55 -2.63 5.28
CA ILE A 121 6.80 -3.55 4.43
C ILE A 121 7.51 -3.66 3.08
N THR A 122 7.53 -4.86 2.51
CA THR A 122 8.01 -5.08 1.13
C THR A 122 6.97 -5.82 0.33
N LEU A 123 6.88 -5.49 -0.96
CA LEU A 123 6.00 -6.12 -1.93
C LEU A 123 6.87 -6.74 -3.02
N SER A 124 6.82 -8.06 -3.15
CA SER A 124 7.49 -8.81 -4.22
C SER A 124 6.44 -9.40 -5.14
N LEU A 125 6.32 -8.87 -6.35
CA LEU A 125 5.41 -9.34 -7.40
C LEU A 125 6.12 -10.32 -8.32
N ASP A 126 5.39 -11.31 -8.83
CA ASP A 126 5.94 -12.23 -9.83
C ASP A 126 6.40 -11.47 -11.08
N ALA A 127 7.73 -11.54 -11.35
CA ALA A 127 8.35 -10.79 -12.43
C ALA A 127 7.90 -11.26 -13.83
N THR A 128 7.52 -12.52 -13.96
CA THR A 128 7.04 -13.07 -15.23
C THR A 128 5.67 -12.52 -15.57
N LYS A 129 4.77 -12.46 -14.58
CA LYS A 129 3.42 -11.93 -14.75
C LYS A 129 3.40 -10.41 -14.97
N THR A 130 4.42 -9.70 -14.46
CA THR A 130 4.52 -8.23 -14.57
C THR A 130 5.49 -7.77 -15.66
N ASN A 131 5.97 -8.69 -16.54
CA ASN A 131 6.96 -8.38 -17.57
C ASN A 131 8.22 -7.67 -17.02
N LYS A 132 8.64 -8.05 -15.81
CA LYS A 132 9.75 -7.43 -15.05
C LYS A 132 9.61 -5.92 -14.87
N HIS A 133 8.39 -5.38 -14.94
CA HIS A 133 8.12 -3.95 -14.92
C HIS A 133 8.63 -3.26 -13.63
N PHE A 134 8.62 -3.97 -12.50
CA PHE A 134 9.04 -3.45 -11.20
C PHE A 134 10.50 -3.81 -10.86
N GLY A 135 11.27 -4.35 -11.80
CA GLY A 135 12.66 -4.77 -11.58
C GLY A 135 12.78 -6.05 -10.74
N ASP A 136 13.98 -6.27 -10.21
CA ASP A 136 14.34 -7.49 -9.47
C ASP A 136 14.35 -7.29 -7.95
N THR A 137 14.15 -6.05 -7.48
CA THR A 137 14.12 -5.72 -6.06
C THR A 137 12.67 -5.54 -5.56
N PRO A 138 12.37 -5.90 -4.31
CA PRO A 138 11.05 -5.63 -3.73
C PRO A 138 10.71 -4.14 -3.74
N ILE A 139 9.43 -3.82 -3.80
CA ILE A 139 8.94 -2.46 -3.57
C ILE A 139 8.88 -2.27 -2.05
N TYR A 140 9.53 -1.24 -1.54
CA TYR A 140 9.60 -0.93 -0.12
C TYR A 140 8.56 0.08 0.31
N GLY A 141 8.09 -0.08 1.54
CA GLY A 141 7.21 0.88 2.21
C GLY A 141 7.53 0.98 3.70
N ILE A 142 7.02 2.03 4.33
CA ILE A 142 7.18 2.31 5.75
C ILE A 142 5.85 2.07 6.46
N ILE A 143 5.93 1.44 7.64
CA ILE A 143 4.82 1.29 8.57
C ILE A 143 5.01 2.38 9.64
N PRO A 144 4.19 3.44 9.65
CA PRO A 144 4.32 4.51 10.63
C PRO A 144 3.90 4.02 12.02
N ALA A 145 4.43 4.63 13.06
CA ALA A 145 4.00 4.38 14.42
C ALA A 145 2.51 4.74 14.58
N ARG A 146 1.75 3.90 15.29
CA ARG A 146 0.29 4.10 15.49
C ARG A 146 -0.04 5.48 16.09
N ALA A 147 0.80 5.98 16.99
CA ALA A 147 0.62 7.30 17.60
C ALA A 147 0.70 8.43 16.56
N ASP A 148 1.61 8.34 15.60
CA ASP A 148 1.77 9.34 14.53
C ASP A 148 0.61 9.31 13.56
N VAL A 149 0.11 8.11 13.23
CA VAL A 149 -1.10 7.92 12.42
C VAL A 149 -2.31 8.58 13.08
N MET A 150 -2.53 8.32 14.36
CA MET A 150 -3.65 8.90 15.13
C MET A 150 -3.56 10.43 15.19
N LYS A 151 -2.35 10.98 15.37
CA LYS A 151 -2.11 12.41 15.38
C LYS A 151 -2.41 13.05 14.00
N MET A 152 -1.97 12.43 12.92
CA MET A 152 -2.24 12.88 11.57
C MET A 152 -3.74 12.88 11.25
N MET A 153 -4.46 11.83 11.63
CA MET A 153 -5.90 11.72 11.44
C MET A 153 -6.67 12.78 12.23
N SER A 154 -6.25 13.11 13.46
CA SER A 154 -6.89 14.16 14.28
C SER A 154 -6.76 15.55 13.65
N HIS A 155 -5.62 15.86 13.02
CA HIS A 155 -5.42 17.12 12.31
C HIS A 155 -6.28 17.22 11.05
N MET A 156 -6.44 16.12 10.29
CA MET A 156 -7.32 16.10 9.11
C MET A 156 -8.80 16.30 9.49
N SER A 157 -9.25 15.77 10.64
CA SER A 157 -10.62 15.92 11.13
C SER A 157 -10.91 17.36 11.59
N MET A 158 -9.93 18.06 12.13
CA MET A 158 -10.09 19.48 12.55
C MET A 158 -10.18 20.43 11.35
N GLY A 159 -9.47 20.16 10.26
CA GLY A 159 -9.52 20.97 9.04
C GLY A 159 -10.89 21.03 8.39
N ASN A 160 -11.67 19.96 8.43
CA ASN A 160 -13.03 19.93 7.90
C ASN A 160 -14.03 20.73 8.74
N LYS A 161 -13.85 20.80 10.07
CA LYS A 161 -14.74 21.58 10.94
C LYS A 161 -14.58 23.10 10.77
N THR A 162 -13.40 23.58 10.44
CA THR A 162 -13.15 25.00 10.19
C THR A 162 -13.69 25.45 8.84
N MET A 163 -13.74 24.60 7.82
CA MET A 163 -14.35 24.95 6.53
C MET A 163 -15.89 25.07 6.63
N ASP A 164 -16.56 24.21 7.40
CA ASP A 164 -18.01 24.28 7.59
C ASP A 164 -18.45 25.54 8.38
N MET A 165 -17.64 26.03 9.31
CA MET A 165 -17.95 27.26 10.04
C MET A 165 -17.84 28.52 9.17
N HIS A 166 -16.93 28.56 8.19
CA HIS A 166 -16.79 29.71 7.29
C HIS A 166 -17.91 29.80 6.23
N MET A 167 -18.47 28.68 5.80
CA MET A 167 -19.59 28.70 4.86
C MET A 167 -20.92 29.14 5.49
N ASN A 168 -21.12 28.94 6.78
CA ASN A 168 -22.37 29.35 7.48
C ASN A 168 -22.39 30.84 7.91
N MET A 169 -21.28 31.55 7.85
CA MET A 169 -21.23 32.98 8.19
C MET A 169 -21.46 33.91 6.99
N SER A 170 -21.55 33.40 5.76
CA SER A 170 -21.73 34.19 4.52
C SER A 170 -23.20 34.30 4.08
N GLN A 171 -24.17 33.80 4.86
CA GLN A 171 -25.60 33.87 4.55
C GLN A 171 -26.42 34.56 5.67
N LYS A 172 -25.97 35.73 6.10
CA LYS A 172 -26.81 36.66 6.89
C LYS A 172 -26.64 38.07 6.40
#